data_52083bc01345cdd3051e9d013961400e
#
_entry.id   52083bc01345cdd3051e9d013961400e
#
_cell.length_a   1.000
_cell.length_b   1.000
_cell.length_c   1.000
_cell.angle_alpha   90.00
_cell.angle_beta   90.00
_cell.angle_gamma   90.00
#
_symmetry.space_group_name_H-M   'P 1'
#
loop_
_entity.id
_entity.type
_entity.pdbx_description
1 polymer ?
#
loop_
_entity_poly.entity_id
_entity_poly.type
_entity_poly.pdbx_seq_one_letter_code
_entity_poly.pdbx_strand_id
1 'polypeptide(L)'
;MAAAHGQVPGSGRTQELSFSAEEVDSRMEDRYIDRMVDLAAAGRLDEDHALLARLRYISAELIRAAIELKPEAARWEWEVHTTSDPEVDAICMAGGKILVGSAFVRQLALNDGELATLLAHEVAHAVAEHHRETFSEAVLLNRFPAVPLDVVMARLDSDLSLQIRLSNLSSLQESEADQLGMVLAHRAGWSASDMVSFYRKLAEGEQAALVSGAYPATASRLSMAKGMARLFDD
;
A
#
# COMPACT_ATOMS: atom_id res chain seq x y z
N MET A 1 -26.67 -7.14 -4.69
CA MET A 1 -25.91 -7.12 -5.98
C MET A 1 -25.08 -8.39 -6.03
N ALA A 2 -24.86 -9.01 -7.19
CA ALA A 2 -23.92 -10.13 -7.29
C ALA A 2 -22.51 -9.57 -7.09
N ALA A 3 -21.70 -10.21 -6.22
CA ALA A 3 -20.31 -9.85 -6.04
C ALA A 3 -19.57 -10.06 -7.37
N ALA A 4 -18.74 -9.08 -7.76
CA ALA A 4 -17.82 -9.25 -8.86
C ALA A 4 -16.62 -10.08 -8.38
N HIS A 5 -16.05 -10.87 -9.28
CA HIS A 5 -14.80 -11.58 -9.00
C HIS A 5 -13.64 -10.82 -9.65
N GLY A 6 -12.64 -10.47 -8.84
CA GLY A 6 -11.37 -9.94 -9.31
C GLY A 6 -10.27 -10.99 -9.25
N GLN A 7 -9.13 -10.68 -9.83
CA GLN A 7 -7.90 -11.49 -9.68
C GLN A 7 -6.75 -10.57 -9.29
N VAL A 8 -6.02 -10.97 -8.26
CA VAL A 8 -4.80 -10.26 -7.85
C VAL A 8 -3.74 -10.41 -8.95
N PRO A 9 -3.22 -9.30 -9.50
CA PRO A 9 -2.17 -9.35 -10.50
C PRO A 9 -0.95 -10.12 -9.99
N GLY A 10 -0.39 -10.99 -10.83
CA GLY A 10 0.78 -11.80 -10.50
C GLY A 10 0.47 -13.12 -9.79
N SER A 11 -0.32 -13.14 -8.72
CA SER A 11 -0.70 -14.38 -8.03
C SER A 11 -1.89 -15.09 -8.70
N GLY A 12 -2.75 -14.36 -9.37
CA GLY A 12 -4.00 -14.88 -9.94
C GLY A 12 -5.03 -15.32 -8.89
N ARG A 13 -4.81 -14.98 -7.61
CA ARG A 13 -5.77 -15.27 -6.54
C ARG A 13 -7.10 -14.56 -6.81
N THR A 14 -8.18 -15.28 -6.65
CA THR A 14 -9.54 -14.74 -6.81
C THR A 14 -9.92 -13.90 -5.59
N GLN A 15 -10.51 -12.74 -5.84
CA GLN A 15 -11.09 -11.84 -4.84
C GLN A 15 -12.59 -11.75 -5.04
N GLU A 16 -13.34 -11.66 -3.95
CA GLU A 16 -14.75 -11.32 -3.96
C GLU A 16 -14.92 -9.81 -3.72
N LEU A 17 -15.50 -9.10 -4.69
CA LEU A 17 -15.57 -7.64 -4.70
C LEU A 17 -17.03 -7.20 -4.72
N SER A 18 -17.54 -6.74 -3.58
CA SER A 18 -18.94 -6.32 -3.40
C SER A 18 -19.22 -4.89 -3.85
N PHE A 19 -18.20 -4.03 -3.83
CA PHE A 19 -18.28 -2.63 -4.25
C PHE A 19 -17.66 -2.45 -5.64
N SER A 20 -18.06 -1.44 -6.40
CA SER A 20 -17.39 -1.11 -7.66
C SER A 20 -16.05 -0.41 -7.40
N ALA A 21 -15.14 -0.45 -8.38
CA ALA A 21 -13.87 0.27 -8.26
C ALA A 21 -14.10 1.79 -8.15
N GLU A 22 -15.02 2.32 -8.99
CA GLU A 22 -15.36 3.74 -8.99
C GLU A 22 -15.93 4.22 -7.65
N GLU A 23 -16.76 3.39 -6.98
CA GLU A 23 -17.31 3.73 -5.67
C GLU A 23 -16.21 3.78 -4.61
N VAL A 24 -15.28 2.81 -4.62
CA VAL A 24 -14.16 2.76 -3.68
C VAL A 24 -13.18 3.92 -3.94
N ASP A 25 -12.81 4.15 -5.21
CA ASP A 25 -11.89 5.22 -5.59
C ASP A 25 -12.46 6.59 -5.15
N SER A 26 -13.74 6.87 -5.43
CA SER A 26 -14.38 8.11 -5.03
C SER A 26 -14.40 8.32 -3.51
N ARG A 27 -14.72 7.27 -2.72
CA ARG A 27 -14.75 7.38 -1.25
C ARG A 27 -13.36 7.50 -0.63
N MET A 28 -12.38 6.82 -1.22
CA MET A 28 -10.99 6.95 -0.79
C MET A 28 -10.42 8.33 -1.15
N GLU A 29 -10.84 8.91 -2.28
CA GLU A 29 -10.48 10.27 -2.66
C GLU A 29 -11.07 11.31 -1.69
N ASP A 30 -12.34 11.19 -1.27
CA ASP A 30 -12.94 12.05 -0.25
C ASP A 30 -12.09 12.03 1.05
N ARG A 31 -11.71 10.84 1.53
CA ARG A 31 -10.83 10.69 2.71
C ARG A 31 -9.43 11.29 2.50
N TYR A 32 -8.90 11.13 1.31
CA TYR A 32 -7.61 11.70 0.95
C TYR A 32 -7.66 13.23 0.99
N ILE A 33 -8.68 13.84 0.41
CA ILE A 33 -8.87 15.30 0.41
C ILE A 33 -8.97 15.82 1.84
N ASP A 34 -9.81 15.21 2.70
CA ASP A 34 -9.92 15.58 4.10
C ASP A 34 -8.56 15.52 4.81
N ARG A 35 -7.81 14.44 4.59
CA ARG A 35 -6.46 14.30 5.16
C ARG A 35 -5.48 15.37 4.66
N MET A 36 -5.50 15.69 3.36
CA MET A 36 -4.63 16.73 2.80
C MET A 36 -4.97 18.10 3.38
N VAL A 37 -6.26 18.43 3.56
CA VAL A 37 -6.70 19.66 4.18
C VAL A 37 -6.21 19.76 5.63
N ASP A 38 -6.34 18.70 6.42
CA ASP A 38 -5.88 18.66 7.81
C ASP A 38 -4.37 18.83 7.93
N LEU A 39 -3.60 18.11 7.09
CA LEU A 39 -2.14 18.22 7.07
C LEU A 39 -1.66 19.60 6.63
N ALA A 40 -2.31 20.19 5.62
CA ALA A 40 -2.00 21.54 5.17
C ALA A 40 -2.33 22.59 6.25
N ALA A 41 -3.48 22.47 6.92
CA ALA A 41 -3.86 23.36 8.03
C ALA A 41 -2.90 23.27 9.22
N ALA A 42 -2.33 22.06 9.46
CA ALA A 42 -1.31 21.83 10.48
C ALA A 42 0.10 22.27 10.05
N GLY A 43 0.30 22.70 8.80
CA GLY A 43 1.61 23.03 8.24
C GLY A 43 2.53 21.82 8.09
N ARG A 44 1.96 20.62 7.86
CA ARG A 44 2.69 19.35 7.79
C ARG A 44 2.71 18.71 6.41
N LEU A 45 2.19 19.40 5.39
CA LEU A 45 2.12 18.88 4.02
C LEU A 45 3.26 19.45 3.18
N ASP A 46 4.01 18.56 2.51
CA ASP A 46 5.04 18.87 1.51
C ASP A 46 6.18 19.79 2.00
N GLU A 47 6.47 19.82 3.29
CA GLU A 47 7.54 20.66 3.85
C GLU A 47 8.95 20.20 3.39
N ASP A 48 9.15 18.89 3.19
CA ASP A 48 10.41 18.32 2.71
C ASP A 48 10.43 18.29 1.17
N HIS A 49 10.75 19.43 0.56
CA HIS A 49 10.79 19.56 -0.90
C HIS A 49 11.81 18.63 -1.57
N ALA A 50 12.91 18.30 -0.88
CA ALA A 50 13.92 17.38 -1.41
C ALA A 50 13.39 15.95 -1.46
N LEU A 51 12.72 15.50 -0.40
CA LEU A 51 12.07 14.21 -0.37
C LEU A 51 10.94 14.15 -1.40
N LEU A 52 10.10 15.19 -1.50
CA LEU A 52 9.02 15.25 -2.47
C LEU A 52 9.52 15.09 -3.91
N ALA A 53 10.63 15.73 -4.26
CA ALA A 53 11.23 15.61 -5.59
C ALA A 53 11.71 14.17 -5.87
N ARG A 54 12.34 13.51 -4.87
CA ARG A 54 12.73 12.09 -4.96
C ARG A 54 11.52 11.18 -5.15
N LEU A 55 10.47 11.37 -4.34
CA LEU A 55 9.24 10.60 -4.42
C LEU A 55 8.59 10.70 -5.81
N ARG A 56 8.48 11.91 -6.35
CA ARG A 56 7.90 12.14 -7.69
C ARG A 56 8.70 11.46 -8.80
N TYR A 57 10.03 11.55 -8.74
CA TYR A 57 10.91 10.89 -9.70
C TYR A 57 10.72 9.35 -9.65
N ILE A 58 10.79 8.75 -8.47
CA ILE A 58 10.66 7.30 -8.27
C ILE A 58 9.26 6.83 -8.67
N SER A 59 8.20 7.55 -8.24
CA SER A 59 6.82 7.17 -8.52
C SER A 59 6.50 7.18 -10.01
N ALA A 60 7.09 8.06 -10.81
CA ALA A 60 6.84 8.10 -12.26
C ALA A 60 7.20 6.77 -12.95
N GLU A 61 8.29 6.14 -12.55
CA GLU A 61 8.72 4.84 -13.09
C GLU A 61 7.82 3.69 -12.58
N LEU A 62 7.46 3.72 -11.30
CA LEU A 62 6.58 2.73 -10.69
C LEU A 62 5.16 2.80 -11.28
N ILE A 63 4.63 3.99 -11.54
CA ILE A 63 3.32 4.20 -12.16
C ILE A 63 3.30 3.60 -13.57
N ARG A 64 4.37 3.75 -14.37
CA ARG A 64 4.46 3.08 -15.67
C ARG A 64 4.36 1.56 -15.52
N ALA A 65 5.14 0.97 -14.62
CA ALA A 65 5.10 -0.47 -14.37
C ALA A 65 3.71 -0.92 -13.84
N ALA A 66 3.05 -0.11 -13.02
CA ALA A 66 1.71 -0.38 -12.52
C ALA A 66 0.67 -0.38 -13.64
N ILE A 67 0.73 0.56 -14.59
CA ILE A 67 -0.17 0.65 -15.74
C ILE A 67 0.01 -0.56 -16.67
N GLU A 68 1.22 -1.07 -16.84
CA GLU A 68 1.46 -2.30 -17.62
C GLU A 68 0.78 -3.53 -17.00
N LEU A 69 0.72 -3.61 -15.67
CA LEU A 69 0.08 -4.71 -14.94
C LEU A 69 -1.44 -4.53 -14.82
N LYS A 70 -1.90 -3.31 -14.65
CA LYS A 70 -3.30 -2.91 -14.51
C LYS A 70 -3.59 -1.72 -15.41
N PRO A 71 -4.01 -1.94 -16.67
CA PRO A 71 -4.24 -0.86 -17.62
C PRO A 71 -5.25 0.20 -17.15
N GLU A 72 -6.19 -0.16 -16.27
CA GLU A 72 -7.16 0.76 -15.67
C GLU A 72 -6.48 1.84 -14.85
N ALA A 73 -5.31 1.57 -14.27
CA ALA A 73 -4.52 2.52 -13.49
C ALA A 73 -4.03 3.73 -14.32
N ALA A 74 -4.09 3.66 -15.65
CA ALA A 74 -3.83 4.81 -16.53
C ALA A 74 -4.88 5.93 -16.41
N ARG A 75 -6.05 5.60 -15.84
CA ARG A 75 -7.15 6.57 -15.61
C ARG A 75 -7.15 7.16 -14.21
N TRP A 76 -6.29 6.65 -13.31
CA TRP A 76 -6.18 7.17 -11.97
C TRP A 76 -5.51 8.55 -11.97
N GLU A 77 -5.98 9.42 -11.11
CA GLU A 77 -5.36 10.72 -10.88
C GLU A 77 -4.23 10.58 -9.85
N TRP A 78 -3.07 10.12 -10.33
CA TRP A 78 -1.91 9.88 -9.48
C TRP A 78 -1.41 11.17 -8.83
N GLU A 79 -1.31 11.15 -7.52
CA GLU A 79 -0.75 12.24 -6.72
C GLU A 79 0.29 11.70 -5.75
N VAL A 80 1.33 12.51 -5.50
CA VAL A 80 2.44 12.14 -4.61
C VAL A 80 2.75 13.30 -3.69
N HIS A 81 2.60 13.05 -2.39
CA HIS A 81 2.85 14.01 -1.34
C HIS A 81 3.70 13.43 -0.21
N THR A 82 4.31 14.30 0.59
CA THR A 82 5.03 13.94 1.81
C THR A 82 4.47 14.69 3.01
N THR A 83 4.62 14.12 4.19
CA THR A 83 4.17 14.75 5.43
C THR A 83 5.19 14.60 6.55
N SER A 84 5.25 15.59 7.45
CA SER A 84 6.00 15.51 8.71
C SER A 84 5.19 14.92 9.86
N ASP A 85 3.96 14.44 9.61
CA ASP A 85 3.15 13.76 10.61
C ASP A 85 3.85 12.43 11.01
N PRO A 86 4.28 12.29 12.30
CA PRO A 86 5.01 11.10 12.75
C PRO A 86 4.20 9.81 12.76
N GLU A 87 2.87 9.90 12.66
CA GLU A 87 1.96 8.74 12.62
C GLU A 87 1.82 8.15 11.20
N VAL A 88 2.44 8.81 10.20
CA VAL A 88 2.39 8.35 8.81
C VAL A 88 3.72 7.70 8.42
N ASP A 89 3.67 6.44 8.02
CA ASP A 89 4.80 5.75 7.38
C ASP A 89 4.73 5.95 5.86
N ALA A 90 3.91 5.20 5.16
CA ALA A 90 3.58 5.37 3.76
C ALA A 90 2.21 4.76 3.48
N ILE A 91 1.52 5.26 2.47
CA ILE A 91 0.24 4.71 2.00
C ILE A 91 0.01 5.07 0.53
N CYS A 92 -0.55 4.15 -0.25
CA CYS A 92 -1.18 4.43 -1.53
C CYS A 92 -2.65 4.05 -1.46
N MET A 93 -3.52 5.05 -1.44
CA MET A 93 -4.97 4.83 -1.46
C MET A 93 -5.44 4.42 -2.86
N ALA A 94 -6.61 3.80 -2.93
CA ALA A 94 -7.27 3.50 -4.20
C ALA A 94 -7.35 4.77 -5.07
N GLY A 95 -7.22 4.61 -6.41
CA GLY A 95 -7.14 5.75 -7.31
C GLY A 95 -5.76 6.42 -7.41
N GLY A 96 -4.71 5.88 -6.74
CA GLY A 96 -3.32 6.30 -6.93
C GLY A 96 -2.87 7.51 -6.10
N LYS A 97 -3.42 7.71 -4.91
CA LYS A 97 -3.05 8.81 -4.00
C LYS A 97 -1.97 8.37 -3.02
N ILE A 98 -0.73 8.82 -3.21
CA ILE A 98 0.46 8.41 -2.44
C ILE A 98 0.83 9.49 -1.42
N LEU A 99 0.95 9.09 -0.16
CA LEU A 99 1.42 9.92 0.94
C LEU A 99 2.53 9.22 1.70
N VAL A 100 3.68 9.89 1.91
CA VAL A 100 4.85 9.31 2.59
C VAL A 100 5.29 10.18 3.76
N GLY A 101 5.49 9.56 4.92
CA GLY A 101 6.00 10.19 6.12
C GLY A 101 7.51 10.45 6.04
N SER A 102 7.92 11.70 6.15
CA SER A 102 9.34 12.08 6.13
C SER A 102 10.11 11.55 7.35
N ALA A 103 9.43 11.37 8.49
CA ALA A 103 10.01 10.79 9.69
C ALA A 103 10.41 9.32 9.47
N PHE A 104 9.53 8.52 8.86
CA PHE A 104 9.78 7.12 8.52
C PHE A 104 10.98 6.95 7.59
N VAL A 105 11.03 7.75 6.51
CA VAL A 105 12.14 7.72 5.55
C VAL A 105 13.48 8.07 6.20
N ARG A 106 13.50 9.08 7.09
CA ARG A 106 14.71 9.47 7.83
C ARG A 106 15.13 8.44 8.87
N GLN A 107 14.18 7.87 9.61
CA GLN A 107 14.44 6.85 10.64
C GLN A 107 15.15 5.63 10.06
N LEU A 108 14.70 5.16 8.89
CA LEU A 108 15.31 4.03 8.19
C LEU A 108 16.48 4.45 7.29
N ALA A 109 16.78 5.73 7.16
CA ALA A 109 17.81 6.28 6.28
C ALA A 109 17.73 5.68 4.85
N LEU A 110 16.54 5.74 4.23
CA LEU A 110 16.28 5.09 2.94
C LEU A 110 17.00 5.80 1.79
N ASN A 111 17.76 5.03 1.00
CA ASN A 111 18.25 5.45 -0.30
C ASN A 111 17.12 5.39 -1.36
N ASP A 112 17.40 5.79 -2.62
CA ASP A 112 16.35 5.84 -3.65
C ASP A 112 15.81 4.48 -4.04
N GLY A 113 16.63 3.44 -4.08
CA GLY A 113 16.19 2.07 -4.40
C GLY A 113 15.36 1.44 -3.26
N GLU A 114 15.73 1.70 -2.01
CA GLU A 114 14.95 1.30 -0.84
C GLU A 114 13.63 2.05 -0.76
N LEU A 115 13.64 3.36 -1.06
CA LEU A 115 12.43 4.18 -1.13
C LEU A 115 11.51 3.74 -2.28
N ALA A 116 12.09 3.34 -3.42
CA ALA A 116 11.35 2.75 -4.53
C ALA A 116 10.68 1.42 -4.13
N THR A 117 11.34 0.61 -3.30
CA THR A 117 10.77 -0.64 -2.78
C THR A 117 9.59 -0.36 -1.87
N LEU A 118 9.69 0.60 -0.96
CA LEU A 118 8.58 1.05 -0.12
C LEU A 118 7.40 1.53 -0.97
N LEU A 119 7.64 2.43 -1.92
CA LEU A 119 6.59 2.97 -2.79
C LEU A 119 5.96 1.88 -3.67
N ALA A 120 6.76 0.93 -4.16
CA ALA A 120 6.26 -0.18 -4.95
C ALA A 120 5.34 -1.11 -4.15
N HIS A 121 5.65 -1.35 -2.86
CA HIS A 121 4.77 -2.07 -1.94
C HIS A 121 3.42 -1.36 -1.78
N GLU A 122 3.43 -0.05 -1.55
CA GLU A 122 2.21 0.74 -1.42
C GLU A 122 1.40 0.79 -2.73
N VAL A 123 2.06 0.97 -3.87
CA VAL A 123 1.42 0.92 -5.20
C VAL A 123 0.83 -0.47 -5.47
N ALA A 124 1.48 -1.54 -5.00
CA ALA A 124 0.96 -2.89 -5.14
C ALA A 124 -0.39 -3.09 -4.43
N HIS A 125 -0.60 -2.49 -3.24
CA HIS A 125 -1.90 -2.50 -2.58
C HIS A 125 -3.00 -1.90 -3.44
N ALA A 126 -2.74 -0.76 -4.10
CA ALA A 126 -3.71 -0.11 -4.98
C ALA A 126 -3.97 -0.95 -6.25
N VAL A 127 -2.91 -1.45 -6.91
CA VAL A 127 -2.99 -2.28 -8.13
C VAL A 127 -3.74 -3.59 -7.86
N ALA A 128 -3.51 -4.21 -6.70
CA ALA A 128 -4.21 -5.43 -6.27
C ALA A 128 -5.61 -5.17 -5.68
N GLU A 129 -6.06 -3.93 -5.61
CA GLU A 129 -7.37 -3.53 -5.06
C GLU A 129 -7.61 -4.02 -3.62
N HIS A 130 -6.56 -4.09 -2.79
CA HIS A 130 -6.65 -4.63 -1.44
C HIS A 130 -7.65 -3.88 -0.55
N HIS A 131 -7.78 -2.55 -0.69
CA HIS A 131 -8.81 -1.78 0.04
C HIS A 131 -10.23 -2.24 -0.34
N ARG A 132 -10.49 -2.41 -1.63
CA ARG A 132 -11.79 -2.85 -2.14
C ARG A 132 -12.13 -4.26 -1.65
N GLU A 133 -11.16 -5.17 -1.61
CA GLU A 133 -11.31 -6.51 -1.07
C GLU A 133 -11.58 -6.47 0.44
N THR A 134 -10.83 -5.67 1.21
CA THR A 134 -11.03 -5.52 2.65
C THR A 134 -12.43 -5.02 2.98
N PHE A 135 -12.94 -4.02 2.24
CA PHE A 135 -14.31 -3.53 2.42
C PHE A 135 -15.35 -4.62 2.08
N SER A 136 -15.09 -5.39 1.04
CA SER A 136 -15.98 -6.48 0.62
C SER A 136 -16.01 -7.61 1.64
N GLU A 137 -14.86 -8.03 2.16
CA GLU A 137 -14.77 -9.07 3.20
C GLU A 137 -15.43 -8.60 4.51
N ALA A 138 -15.31 -7.33 4.87
CA ALA A 138 -16.00 -6.76 6.03
C ALA A 138 -17.53 -6.90 5.93
N VAL A 139 -18.10 -6.75 4.74
CA VAL A 139 -19.54 -6.97 4.49
C VAL A 139 -19.89 -8.45 4.65
N LEU A 140 -19.11 -9.35 4.07
CA LEU A 140 -19.33 -10.79 4.14
C LEU A 140 -19.26 -11.32 5.57
N LEU A 141 -18.25 -10.90 6.33
CA LEU A 141 -18.08 -11.29 7.72
C LEU A 141 -19.24 -10.85 8.62
N ASN A 142 -19.86 -9.73 8.35
CA ASN A 142 -20.95 -9.20 9.16
C ASN A 142 -22.36 -9.63 8.69
N ARG A 143 -22.45 -10.40 7.59
CA ARG A 143 -23.72 -10.88 7.00
C ARG A 143 -24.74 -9.77 6.73
N PHE A 144 -24.29 -8.58 6.38
CA PHE A 144 -25.17 -7.45 6.10
C PHE A 144 -25.67 -7.49 4.65
N PRO A 145 -26.99 -7.47 4.40
CA PRO A 145 -27.48 -7.18 3.08
C PRO A 145 -27.30 -5.67 2.79
N ALA A 146 -26.67 -5.34 1.66
CA ALA A 146 -26.62 -3.99 1.08
C ALA A 146 -26.29 -2.86 2.08
N VAL A 147 -25.09 -2.89 2.67
CA VAL A 147 -24.60 -1.79 3.53
C VAL A 147 -23.85 -0.77 2.66
N PRO A 148 -24.11 0.55 2.79
CA PRO A 148 -23.32 1.58 2.13
C PRO A 148 -21.84 1.50 2.52
N LEU A 149 -20.97 1.83 1.56
CA LEU A 149 -19.52 1.77 1.77
C LEU A 149 -19.05 2.63 2.95
N ASP A 150 -19.63 3.83 3.13
CA ASP A 150 -19.32 4.72 4.26
C ASP A 150 -19.51 4.07 5.62
N VAL A 151 -20.57 3.26 5.76
CA VAL A 151 -20.84 2.53 7.01
C VAL A 151 -19.80 1.45 7.25
N VAL A 152 -19.36 0.76 6.19
CA VAL A 152 -18.29 -0.24 6.27
C VAL A 152 -16.98 0.42 6.68
N MET A 153 -16.62 1.52 6.04
CA MET A 153 -15.40 2.29 6.33
C MET A 153 -15.37 2.79 7.78
N ALA A 154 -16.48 3.40 8.26
CA ALA A 154 -16.58 3.88 9.64
C ALA A 154 -16.46 2.74 10.67
N ARG A 155 -16.98 1.54 10.36
CA ARG A 155 -16.82 0.37 11.23
C ARG A 155 -15.38 -0.15 11.24
N LEU A 156 -14.71 -0.19 10.09
CA LEU A 156 -13.31 -0.60 10.04
C LEU A 156 -12.41 0.31 10.89
N ASP A 157 -12.75 1.60 10.97
CA ASP A 157 -12.00 2.56 11.79
C ASP A 157 -12.24 2.37 13.31
N SER A 158 -13.39 1.84 13.72
CA SER A 158 -13.82 1.83 15.13
C SER A 158 -14.07 0.46 15.75
N ASP A 159 -14.23 -0.61 14.95
CA ASP A 159 -14.56 -1.96 15.43
C ASP A 159 -13.33 -2.87 15.46
N LEU A 160 -12.68 -2.93 16.62
CA LEU A 160 -11.51 -3.80 16.84
C LEU A 160 -11.83 -5.28 16.59
N SER A 161 -13.06 -5.75 16.90
CA SER A 161 -13.44 -7.13 16.65
C SER A 161 -13.46 -7.46 15.15
N LEU A 162 -13.94 -6.52 14.33
CA LEU A 162 -13.91 -6.64 12.88
C LEU A 162 -12.47 -6.65 12.36
N GLN A 163 -11.60 -5.76 12.86
CA GLN A 163 -10.19 -5.70 12.48
C GLN A 163 -9.46 -7.02 12.80
N ILE A 164 -9.71 -7.61 13.99
CA ILE A 164 -9.15 -8.92 14.37
C ILE A 164 -9.64 -10.02 13.43
N ARG A 165 -10.91 -10.02 13.03
CA ARG A 165 -11.46 -11.01 12.08
C ARG A 165 -10.87 -10.89 10.68
N LEU A 166 -10.43 -9.70 10.27
CA LEU A 166 -9.79 -9.43 8.99
C LEU A 166 -8.27 -9.67 9.01
N SER A 167 -7.66 -9.96 10.15
CA SER A 167 -6.20 -10.05 10.28
C SER A 167 -5.53 -11.06 9.35
N ASN A 168 -6.21 -12.20 9.09
CA ASN A 168 -5.67 -13.19 8.13
C ASN A 168 -5.66 -12.66 6.70
N LEU A 169 -6.72 -11.94 6.29
CA LEU A 169 -6.76 -11.30 4.98
C LEU A 169 -5.69 -10.20 4.91
N SER A 170 -5.56 -9.38 5.93
CA SER A 170 -4.53 -8.34 6.00
C SER A 170 -3.11 -8.94 5.85
N SER A 171 -2.79 -10.01 6.57
CA SER A 171 -1.48 -10.69 6.44
C SER A 171 -1.24 -11.27 5.05
N LEU A 172 -2.29 -11.78 4.39
CA LEU A 172 -2.22 -12.26 3.01
C LEU A 172 -1.95 -11.09 2.04
N GLN A 173 -2.67 -10.00 2.18
CA GLN A 173 -2.53 -8.79 1.36
C GLN A 173 -1.13 -8.16 1.50
N GLU A 174 -0.57 -8.13 2.72
CA GLU A 174 0.80 -7.68 2.95
C GLU A 174 1.82 -8.56 2.20
N SER A 175 1.65 -9.89 2.26
CA SER A 175 2.52 -10.81 1.53
C SER A 175 2.40 -10.65 0.01
N GLU A 176 1.21 -10.41 -0.50
CA GLU A 176 0.99 -10.12 -1.92
C GLU A 176 1.61 -8.78 -2.33
N ALA A 177 1.44 -7.74 -1.50
CA ALA A 177 2.02 -6.43 -1.74
C ALA A 177 3.55 -6.46 -1.73
N ASP A 178 4.17 -7.24 -0.83
CA ASP A 178 5.62 -7.45 -0.83
C ASP A 178 6.10 -8.06 -2.15
N GLN A 179 5.47 -9.13 -2.61
CA GLN A 179 5.89 -9.84 -3.81
C GLN A 179 5.60 -9.01 -5.08
N LEU A 180 4.40 -8.47 -5.20
CA LEU A 180 4.00 -7.65 -6.34
C LEU A 180 4.81 -6.34 -6.38
N GLY A 181 5.06 -5.74 -5.22
CA GLY A 181 5.89 -4.54 -5.08
C GLY A 181 7.32 -4.77 -5.59
N MET A 182 7.95 -5.90 -5.24
CA MET A 182 9.26 -6.25 -5.77
C MET A 182 9.25 -6.44 -7.30
N VAL A 183 8.18 -7.04 -7.85
CA VAL A 183 8.02 -7.16 -9.32
C VAL A 183 7.87 -5.77 -9.96
N LEU A 184 7.08 -4.87 -9.37
CA LEU A 184 6.91 -3.50 -9.84
C LEU A 184 8.23 -2.73 -9.82
N ALA A 185 8.96 -2.78 -8.70
CA ALA A 185 10.25 -2.11 -8.55
C ALA A 185 11.28 -2.64 -9.56
N HIS A 186 11.34 -3.97 -9.75
CA HIS A 186 12.23 -4.58 -10.75
C HIS A 186 11.89 -4.14 -12.19
N ARG A 187 10.61 -4.13 -12.57
CA ARG A 187 10.14 -3.65 -13.88
C ARG A 187 10.42 -2.16 -14.09
N ALA A 188 10.41 -1.38 -13.02
CA ALA A 188 10.79 0.04 -13.04
C ALA A 188 12.32 0.25 -13.09
N GLY A 189 13.12 -0.82 -13.11
CA GLY A 189 14.58 -0.77 -13.25
C GLY A 189 15.35 -0.64 -11.93
N TRP A 190 14.68 -0.81 -10.79
CA TRP A 190 15.34 -0.76 -9.48
C TRP A 190 16.06 -2.07 -9.14
N SER A 191 17.13 -1.96 -8.38
CA SER A 191 18.03 -3.08 -8.09
C SER A 191 17.45 -4.03 -7.05
N ALA A 192 17.57 -5.34 -7.29
CA ALA A 192 17.17 -6.37 -6.34
C ALA A 192 17.93 -6.26 -4.99
N SER A 193 19.17 -5.78 -5.01
CA SER A 193 19.97 -5.56 -3.80
C SER A 193 19.40 -4.47 -2.90
N ASP A 194 18.87 -3.38 -3.46
CA ASP A 194 18.20 -2.32 -2.70
C ASP A 194 16.89 -2.82 -2.08
N MET A 195 16.14 -3.65 -2.82
CA MET A 195 14.91 -4.27 -2.29
C MET A 195 15.23 -5.15 -1.06
N VAL A 196 16.25 -6.01 -1.15
CA VAL A 196 16.68 -6.82 0.01
C VAL A 196 17.19 -5.94 1.16
N SER A 197 17.88 -4.84 0.85
CA SER A 197 18.34 -3.88 1.85
C SER A 197 17.19 -3.21 2.60
N PHE A 198 16.12 -2.82 1.90
CA PHE A 198 14.90 -2.27 2.50
C PHE A 198 14.30 -3.23 3.53
N TYR A 199 14.05 -4.49 3.15
CA TYR A 199 13.48 -5.49 4.08
C TYR A 199 14.42 -5.83 5.23
N ARG A 200 15.74 -5.72 5.04
CA ARG A 200 16.71 -5.86 6.14
C ARG A 200 16.57 -4.72 7.15
N LYS A 201 16.48 -3.47 6.69
CA LYS A 201 16.28 -2.30 7.55
C LYS A 201 14.98 -2.36 8.33
N LEU A 202 13.89 -2.83 7.70
CA LEU A 202 12.64 -3.09 8.40
C LEU A 202 12.82 -4.12 9.52
N ALA A 203 13.49 -5.24 9.26
CA ALA A 203 13.72 -6.29 10.24
C ALA A 203 14.58 -5.81 11.41
N GLU A 204 15.57 -4.96 11.17
CA GLU A 204 16.42 -4.36 12.21
C GLU A 204 15.65 -3.32 13.03
N GLY A 205 14.79 -2.52 12.39
CA GLY A 205 13.96 -1.50 13.05
C GLY A 205 12.91 -2.11 13.97
N GLU A 206 12.25 -3.20 13.57
CA GLU A 206 11.25 -3.89 14.42
C GLU A 206 11.85 -4.66 15.59
N GLN A 207 13.09 -5.15 15.50
CA GLN A 207 13.78 -5.71 16.64
C GLN A 207 14.03 -4.69 17.76
N ALA A 208 14.08 -3.40 17.40
CA ALA A 208 14.21 -2.31 18.35
C ALA A 208 12.86 -1.82 18.92
N ALA A 209 11.76 -2.07 18.22
CA ALA A 209 10.40 -1.74 18.63
C ALA A 209 9.62 -3.04 18.85
N LEU A 210 9.35 -3.43 20.08
CA LEU A 210 8.42 -4.51 20.45
C LEU A 210 7.00 -4.15 19.96
N VAL A 211 6.67 -4.34 18.69
CA VAL A 211 5.36 -3.91 18.18
C VAL A 211 4.66 -4.90 17.26
N SER A 212 3.44 -5.10 17.66
CA SER A 212 2.16 -5.38 17.00
C SER A 212 2.12 -6.43 15.90
N GLY A 213 1.40 -7.50 16.19
CA GLY A 213 1.10 -8.69 15.43
C GLY A 213 0.17 -8.53 14.21
N ALA A 214 0.23 -7.43 13.47
CA ALA A 214 -0.58 -7.24 12.27
C ALA A 214 0.18 -7.57 10.96
N TYR A 215 1.52 -7.58 10.99
CA TYR A 215 2.34 -7.88 9.81
C TYR A 215 2.94 -9.29 9.86
N PRO A 216 3.17 -9.93 8.69
CA PRO A 216 4.01 -11.12 8.64
C PRO A 216 5.34 -10.83 9.32
N ALA A 217 5.87 -11.78 10.09
CA ALA A 217 7.14 -11.59 10.79
C ALA A 217 8.22 -11.08 9.81
N THR A 218 8.90 -9.98 10.14
CA THR A 218 9.89 -9.32 9.27
C THR A 218 11.01 -10.24 8.80
N ALA A 219 11.36 -11.26 9.58
CA ALA A 219 12.28 -12.31 9.17
C ALA A 219 11.76 -13.09 7.95
N SER A 220 10.43 -13.35 7.87
CA SER A 220 9.84 -14.02 6.71
C SER A 220 9.78 -13.11 5.49
N ARG A 221 9.50 -11.82 5.67
CA ARG A 221 9.54 -10.80 4.60
C ARG A 221 10.95 -10.68 4.01
N LEU A 222 11.99 -10.62 4.85
CA LEU A 222 13.38 -10.61 4.39
C LEU A 222 13.77 -11.90 3.66
N SER A 223 13.30 -13.06 4.13
CA SER A 223 13.56 -14.35 3.45
C SER A 223 12.89 -14.39 2.08
N MET A 224 11.66 -13.94 1.96
CA MET A 224 10.93 -13.79 0.71
C MET A 224 11.69 -12.85 -0.25
N ALA A 225 12.11 -11.67 0.23
CA ALA A 225 12.85 -10.70 -0.59
C ALA A 225 14.15 -11.29 -1.16
N LYS A 226 14.90 -12.03 -0.35
CA LYS A 226 16.10 -12.76 -0.83
C LYS A 226 15.78 -13.84 -1.88
N GLY A 227 14.63 -14.50 -1.74
CA GLY A 227 14.15 -15.48 -2.73
C GLY A 227 13.80 -14.82 -4.05
N MET A 228 13.02 -13.73 -4.01
CA MET A 228 12.61 -12.95 -5.18
C MET A 228 13.83 -12.35 -5.91
N ALA A 229 14.80 -11.80 -5.16
CA ALA A 229 15.99 -11.19 -5.73
C ALA A 229 16.77 -12.19 -6.62
N ARG A 230 16.87 -13.46 -6.21
CA ARG A 230 17.52 -14.50 -7.03
C ARG A 230 16.80 -14.77 -8.35
N LEU A 231 15.47 -14.61 -8.38
CA LEU A 231 14.69 -14.81 -9.62
C LEU A 231 14.84 -13.63 -10.59
N PHE A 232 15.26 -12.46 -10.10
CA PHE A 232 15.50 -11.28 -10.94
C PHE A 232 16.92 -11.26 -11.55
N ASP A 233 17.86 -11.99 -10.95
CA ASP A 233 19.24 -12.05 -11.39
C ASP A 233 19.46 -13.15 -12.49
N ASP A 234 18.45 -14.03 -12.73
CA ASP A 234 18.42 -15.06 -13.76
C ASP A 234 17.81 -14.53 -15.08
#